data_744627e17f3d2755a3524d07d76ed3be
#
_entry.id   744627e17f3d2755a3524d07d76ed3be
#
_cell.length_a   1.000
_cell.length_b   1.000
_cell.length_c   1.000
_cell.angle_alpha   90.00
_cell.angle_beta   90.00
_cell.angle_gamma   90.00
#
_symmetry.space_group_name_H-M   'P 1'
#
loop_
_entity.id
_entity.type
_entity.pdbx_description
1 polymer ?
#
loop_
_entity_poly.entity_id
_entity_poly.type
_entity_poly.pdbx_seq_one_letter_code
_entity_poly.pdbx_strand_id
1 'polypeptide(L)'
;MARDKVCVVIGAGDATGGAIARRFAREGYTAVVTRRSADKLQSLVARIVEEGGRVHPFGSDARDEAQVEALFREIETEIGEIEVFVFNIGGNVRFDIRDTTPRVYRKVWEMTAYAGFLTAREAAKVMVPRGRGTMLFTGATASIRGGRGFSAFAGGKHAVRALAQSMARELG
;
A
#
# COMPACT_ATOMS: atom_id res chain seq x y z
N MET A 1 14.55 -23.15 -10.16
CA MET A 1 13.15 -23.16 -9.74
C MET A 1 12.55 -21.79 -10.01
N ALA A 2 11.30 -21.70 -10.43
CA ALA A 2 10.62 -20.40 -10.56
C ALA A 2 10.52 -19.75 -9.17
N ARG A 3 10.82 -18.45 -9.08
CA ARG A 3 10.70 -17.70 -7.83
C ARG A 3 9.22 -17.53 -7.46
N ASP A 4 8.94 -17.39 -6.18
CA ASP A 4 7.58 -17.15 -5.69
C ASP A 4 7.02 -15.83 -6.26
N LYS A 5 5.75 -15.87 -6.62
CA LYS A 5 5.00 -14.65 -7.00
C LYS A 5 4.51 -13.95 -5.74
N VAL A 6 4.88 -12.70 -5.58
CA VAL A 6 4.55 -11.92 -4.40
C VAL A 6 3.43 -10.93 -4.68
N CYS A 7 2.47 -10.86 -3.76
CA CYS A 7 1.54 -9.74 -3.61
C CYS A 7 1.92 -8.91 -2.39
N VAL A 8 2.45 -7.71 -2.58
CA VAL A 8 2.76 -6.79 -1.48
C VAL A 8 1.60 -5.85 -1.20
N VAL A 9 1.14 -5.81 0.05
CA VAL A 9 0.04 -4.94 0.51
C VAL A 9 0.58 -3.92 1.50
N ILE A 10 0.70 -2.68 1.04
CA ILE A 10 1.11 -1.54 1.86
C ILE A 10 -0.10 -1.00 2.62
N GLY A 11 -0.09 -1.15 3.94
CA GLY A 11 -1.21 -0.80 4.79
C GLY A 11 -2.21 -1.96 4.98
N ALA A 12 -1.69 -3.13 5.35
CA ALA A 12 -2.51 -4.26 5.73
C ALA A 12 -3.01 -4.13 7.19
N GLY A 13 -4.21 -4.60 7.42
CA GLY A 13 -4.86 -4.64 8.73
C GLY A 13 -6.06 -5.57 8.68
N ASP A 14 -6.90 -5.57 9.68
CA ASP A 14 -8.02 -6.51 9.82
C ASP A 14 -9.18 -6.26 8.83
N ALA A 15 -9.18 -5.11 8.16
CA ALA A 15 -10.20 -4.74 7.17
C ALA A 15 -9.72 -5.00 5.72
N THR A 16 -9.90 -4.03 4.83
CA THR A 16 -9.67 -4.16 3.38
C THR A 16 -8.29 -4.71 3.03
N GLY A 17 -7.21 -4.18 3.62
CA GLY A 17 -5.85 -4.64 3.31
C GLY A 17 -5.61 -6.10 3.67
N GLY A 18 -6.14 -6.57 4.81
CA GLY A 18 -6.08 -7.98 5.20
C GLY A 18 -6.93 -8.88 4.30
N ALA A 19 -8.11 -8.42 3.90
CA ALA A 19 -8.96 -9.17 2.96
C ALA A 19 -8.28 -9.34 1.59
N ILE A 20 -7.60 -8.30 1.11
CA ILE A 20 -6.81 -8.35 -0.13
C ILE A 20 -5.68 -9.37 0.02
N ALA A 21 -4.87 -9.27 1.07
CA ALA A 21 -3.75 -10.18 1.29
C ALA A 21 -4.20 -11.65 1.35
N ARG A 22 -5.27 -11.94 2.08
CA ARG A 22 -5.88 -13.28 2.15
C ARG A 22 -6.34 -13.76 0.78
N ARG A 23 -6.99 -12.90 0.00
CA ARG A 23 -7.46 -13.28 -1.34
C ARG A 23 -6.30 -13.70 -2.24
N PHE A 24 -5.24 -12.90 -2.31
CA PHE A 24 -4.08 -13.24 -3.14
C PHE A 24 -3.33 -14.47 -2.63
N ALA A 25 -3.23 -14.65 -1.29
CA ALA A 25 -2.63 -15.86 -0.73
C ALA A 25 -3.39 -17.14 -1.14
N ARG A 26 -4.72 -17.10 -1.18
CA ARG A 26 -5.55 -18.21 -1.68
C ARG A 26 -5.36 -18.51 -3.17
N GLU A 27 -4.97 -17.51 -3.95
CA GLU A 27 -4.65 -17.66 -5.39
C GLU A 27 -3.19 -18.09 -5.63
N GLY A 28 -2.47 -18.49 -4.57
CA GLY A 28 -1.13 -19.03 -4.65
C GLY A 28 0.01 -18.02 -4.60
N TYR A 29 -0.28 -16.71 -4.39
CA TYR A 29 0.75 -15.71 -4.14
C TYR A 29 1.31 -15.85 -2.72
N THR A 30 2.58 -15.51 -2.55
CA THR A 30 3.12 -15.20 -1.24
C THR A 30 2.71 -13.78 -0.86
N ALA A 31 1.90 -13.61 0.18
CA ALA A 31 1.46 -12.31 0.64
C ALA A 31 2.55 -11.63 1.47
N VAL A 32 2.95 -10.43 1.11
CA VAL A 32 3.74 -9.55 1.97
C VAL A 32 2.83 -8.48 2.52
N VAL A 33 2.71 -8.40 3.85
CA VAL A 33 1.80 -7.48 4.53
C VAL A 33 2.57 -6.49 5.39
N THR A 34 2.27 -5.19 5.25
CA THR A 34 3.02 -4.15 5.95
C THR A 34 2.15 -3.27 6.84
N ARG A 35 2.69 -2.93 7.99
CA ARG A 35 2.22 -1.89 8.92
C ARG A 35 3.41 -1.24 9.61
N ARG A 36 3.23 -0.07 10.24
CA ARG A 36 4.29 0.54 11.07
C ARG A 36 4.71 -0.35 12.25
N SER A 37 3.78 -1.11 12.82
CA SER A 37 4.03 -2.07 13.90
C SER A 37 3.71 -3.48 13.40
N ALA A 38 4.73 -4.32 13.21
CA ALA A 38 4.58 -5.69 12.71
C ALA A 38 3.78 -6.59 13.65
N ASP A 39 3.89 -6.34 14.97
CA ASP A 39 3.14 -7.05 16.02
C ASP A 39 1.63 -7.01 15.80
N LYS A 40 1.12 -5.93 15.23
CA LYS A 40 -0.31 -5.78 14.89
C LYS A 40 -0.75 -6.57 13.65
N LEU A 41 0.14 -7.32 13.03
CA LEU A 41 -0.17 -8.20 11.90
C LEU A 41 -0.35 -9.66 12.31
N GLN A 42 -0.11 -10.02 13.57
CA GLN A 42 -0.10 -11.40 14.05
C GLN A 42 -1.43 -12.13 13.79
N SER A 43 -2.57 -11.49 14.04
CA SER A 43 -3.89 -12.06 13.78
C SER A 43 -4.15 -12.33 12.30
N LEU A 44 -3.70 -11.42 11.43
CA LEU A 44 -3.80 -11.59 9.98
C LEU A 44 -2.89 -12.71 9.49
N VAL A 45 -1.65 -12.77 10.00
CA VAL A 45 -0.68 -13.83 9.68
C VAL A 45 -1.24 -15.19 10.06
N ALA A 46 -1.71 -15.34 11.31
CA ALA A 46 -2.30 -16.59 11.77
C ALA A 46 -3.45 -17.07 10.87
N ARG A 47 -4.34 -16.14 10.50
CA ARG A 47 -5.47 -16.45 9.62
C ARG A 47 -5.06 -16.88 8.22
N ILE A 48 -4.06 -16.23 7.62
CA ILE A 48 -3.57 -16.62 6.28
C ILE A 48 -2.92 -17.99 6.33
N VAL A 49 -2.13 -18.29 7.37
CA VAL A 49 -1.49 -19.60 7.55
C VAL A 49 -2.52 -20.68 7.79
N GLU A 50 -3.54 -20.44 8.64
CA GLU A 50 -4.65 -21.37 8.88
C GLU A 50 -5.42 -21.69 7.58
N GLU A 51 -5.54 -20.73 6.68
CA GLU A 51 -6.15 -20.89 5.36
C GLU A 51 -5.21 -21.56 4.34
N GLY A 52 -4.01 -21.99 4.75
CA GLY A 52 -3.02 -22.67 3.89
C GLY A 52 -2.21 -21.71 3.01
N GLY A 53 -2.30 -20.40 3.23
CA GLY A 53 -1.54 -19.39 2.48
C GLY A 53 -0.14 -19.14 3.04
N ARG A 54 0.71 -18.49 2.22
CA ARG A 54 2.04 -18.01 2.61
C ARG A 54 2.02 -16.52 2.86
N VAL A 55 2.65 -16.07 3.96
CA VAL A 55 2.63 -14.65 4.34
C VAL A 55 3.90 -14.24 5.08
N HIS A 56 4.40 -13.05 4.78
CA HIS A 56 5.51 -12.40 5.48
C HIS A 56 5.06 -11.03 6.00
N PRO A 57 5.05 -10.82 7.33
CA PRO A 57 4.72 -9.54 7.93
C PRO A 57 5.96 -8.64 8.05
N PHE A 58 5.81 -7.35 7.73
CA PHE A 58 6.87 -6.36 7.88
C PHE A 58 6.41 -5.13 8.66
N GLY A 59 7.26 -4.68 9.59
CA GLY A 59 7.18 -3.35 10.19
C GLY A 59 7.85 -2.34 9.29
N SER A 60 7.08 -1.44 8.66
CA SER A 60 7.62 -0.41 7.78
C SER A 60 6.74 0.84 7.80
N ASP A 61 7.37 2.01 7.92
CA ASP A 61 6.69 3.28 7.72
C ASP A 61 6.78 3.68 6.25
N ALA A 62 5.70 3.58 5.53
CA ALA A 62 5.62 3.90 4.11
C ALA A 62 5.95 5.37 3.76
N ARG A 63 6.15 6.23 4.76
CA ARG A 63 6.60 7.63 4.60
C ARG A 63 8.11 7.78 4.71
N ASP A 64 8.80 6.75 5.15
CA ASP A 64 10.26 6.71 5.29
C ASP A 64 10.85 6.05 4.04
N GLU A 65 11.54 6.84 3.24
CA GLU A 65 12.10 6.40 1.97
C GLU A 65 13.08 5.24 2.14
N ALA A 66 13.97 5.31 3.13
CA ALA A 66 14.97 4.27 3.37
C ALA A 66 14.33 2.94 3.80
N GLN A 67 13.28 2.98 4.64
CA GLN A 67 12.53 1.78 5.02
C GLN A 67 11.79 1.18 3.83
N VAL A 68 11.22 2.01 2.96
CA VAL A 68 10.53 1.54 1.75
C VAL A 68 11.52 0.87 0.79
N GLU A 69 12.66 1.50 0.51
CA GLU A 69 13.71 0.92 -0.34
C GLU A 69 14.24 -0.40 0.22
N ALA A 70 14.49 -0.47 1.53
CA ALA A 70 14.93 -1.69 2.19
C ALA A 70 13.90 -2.82 2.08
N LEU A 71 12.61 -2.50 2.31
CA LEU A 71 11.51 -3.45 2.20
C LEU A 71 11.44 -4.08 0.80
N PHE A 72 11.41 -3.26 -0.25
CA PHE A 72 11.30 -3.77 -1.61
C PHE A 72 12.52 -4.59 -2.03
N ARG A 73 13.72 -4.17 -1.64
CA ARG A 73 14.94 -4.94 -1.86
C ARG A 73 14.88 -6.31 -1.16
N GLU A 74 14.49 -6.36 0.12
CA GLU A 74 14.39 -7.59 0.88
C GLU A 74 13.35 -8.56 0.28
N ILE A 75 12.18 -8.05 -0.14
CA ILE A 75 11.18 -8.88 -0.81
C ILE A 75 11.76 -9.50 -2.09
N GLU A 76 12.41 -8.70 -2.92
CA GLU A 76 12.97 -9.16 -4.20
C GLU A 76 14.16 -10.09 -4.03
N THR A 77 14.94 -9.98 -2.96
CA THR A 77 16.11 -10.87 -2.76
C THR A 77 15.75 -12.15 -2.03
N GLU A 78 14.93 -12.06 -0.99
CA GLU A 78 14.74 -13.17 -0.03
C GLU A 78 13.41 -13.91 -0.19
N ILE A 79 12.37 -13.27 -0.74
CA ILE A 79 11.03 -13.87 -0.78
C ILE A 79 10.65 -14.28 -2.19
N GLY A 80 10.56 -13.33 -3.12
CA GLY A 80 10.12 -13.63 -4.47
C GLY A 80 9.93 -12.39 -5.33
N GLU A 81 9.40 -12.58 -6.53
CA GLU A 81 9.16 -11.49 -7.47
C GLU A 81 7.83 -10.78 -7.18
N ILE A 82 7.87 -9.47 -6.97
CA ILE A 82 6.65 -8.68 -6.78
C ILE A 82 5.90 -8.61 -8.12
N GLU A 83 4.77 -9.30 -8.21
CA GLU A 83 3.86 -9.25 -9.37
C GLU A 83 2.60 -8.43 -9.10
N VAL A 84 2.23 -8.27 -7.83
CA VAL A 84 1.10 -7.43 -7.44
C VAL A 84 1.52 -6.48 -6.33
N PHE A 85 1.32 -5.20 -6.57
CA PHE A 85 1.50 -4.14 -5.59
C PHE A 85 0.14 -3.53 -5.24
N VAL A 86 -0.15 -3.41 -3.96
CA VAL A 86 -1.39 -2.80 -3.47
C VAL A 86 -1.08 -1.70 -2.48
N PHE A 87 -1.44 -0.46 -2.81
CA PHE A 87 -1.41 0.65 -1.88
C PHE A 87 -2.77 0.84 -1.22
N ASN A 88 -2.86 0.59 0.09
CA ASN A 88 -4.12 0.61 0.84
C ASN A 88 -4.09 1.55 2.05
N ILE A 89 -3.16 2.49 2.12
CA ILE A 89 -3.13 3.47 3.22
C ILE A 89 -4.16 4.58 2.96
N GLY A 90 -4.84 4.98 4.03
CA GLY A 90 -5.74 6.13 4.02
C GLY A 90 -5.75 6.83 5.37
N GLY A 91 -5.79 8.15 5.35
CA GLY A 91 -5.91 9.01 6.53
C GLY A 91 -7.32 9.56 6.64
N ASN A 92 -8.32 8.69 6.84
CA ASN A 92 -9.72 9.11 6.96
C ASN A 92 -9.96 9.80 8.30
N VAL A 93 -9.74 11.11 8.33
CA VAL A 93 -10.01 11.98 9.48
C VAL A 93 -11.04 13.04 9.09
N ARG A 94 -11.87 13.45 10.04
CA ARG A 94 -12.88 14.48 9.84
C ARG A 94 -12.61 15.67 10.76
N PHE A 95 -12.35 16.82 10.15
CA PHE A 95 -12.21 18.13 10.82
C PHE A 95 -12.84 19.20 9.94
N ASP A 96 -13.54 20.15 10.52
CA ASP A 96 -13.94 21.36 9.80
C ASP A 96 -12.69 22.10 9.31
N ILE A 97 -12.81 22.82 8.18
CA ILE A 97 -11.65 23.49 7.58
C ILE A 97 -10.97 24.48 8.55
N ARG A 98 -11.74 25.16 9.40
CA ARG A 98 -11.25 26.10 10.41
C ARG A 98 -10.46 25.42 11.53
N ASP A 99 -10.76 24.12 11.79
CA ASP A 99 -10.15 23.34 12.87
C ASP A 99 -9.07 22.39 12.33
N THR A 100 -8.91 22.32 11.01
CA THR A 100 -7.87 21.51 10.36
C THR A 100 -6.52 22.22 10.51
N THR A 101 -5.70 21.74 11.44
CA THR A 101 -4.37 22.32 11.64
C THR A 101 -3.41 21.97 10.49
N PRO A 102 -2.38 22.80 10.21
CA PRO A 102 -1.35 22.47 9.22
C PRO A 102 -0.68 21.11 9.49
N ARG A 103 -0.50 20.75 10.76
CA ARG A 103 0.04 19.45 11.16
C ARG A 103 -0.85 18.29 10.73
N VAL A 104 -2.16 18.38 10.95
CA VAL A 104 -3.12 17.34 10.55
C VAL A 104 -3.14 17.22 9.03
N TYR A 105 -3.25 18.34 8.31
CA TYR A 105 -3.30 18.37 6.86
C TYR A 105 -2.04 17.71 6.24
N ARG A 106 -0.86 18.14 6.68
CA ARG A 106 0.42 17.59 6.23
C ARG A 106 0.52 16.09 6.53
N LYS A 107 0.21 15.66 7.76
CA LYS A 107 0.29 14.25 8.15
C LYS A 107 -0.61 13.36 7.31
N VAL A 108 -1.83 13.80 6.99
CA VAL A 108 -2.74 13.04 6.13
C VAL A 108 -2.20 12.97 4.70
N TRP A 109 -1.65 14.06 4.20
CA TRP A 109 -1.02 14.10 2.87
C TRP A 109 0.21 13.17 2.80
N GLU A 110 1.08 13.21 3.79
CA GLU A 110 2.25 12.33 3.89
C GLU A 110 1.85 10.84 3.94
N MET A 111 0.82 10.51 4.72
CA MET A 111 0.33 9.14 4.84
C MET A 111 -0.33 8.61 3.56
N THR A 112 -0.96 9.47 2.79
CA THR A 112 -1.69 9.06 1.57
C THR A 112 -0.87 9.32 0.32
N ALA A 113 -0.62 10.58 -0.02
CA ALA A 113 0.01 10.95 -1.28
C ALA A 113 1.49 10.58 -1.33
N TYR A 114 2.27 11.04 -0.34
CA TYR A 114 3.72 10.83 -0.33
C TYR A 114 4.09 9.35 -0.14
N ALA A 115 3.47 8.67 0.81
CA ALA A 115 3.66 7.23 0.99
C ALA A 115 3.25 6.43 -0.26
N GLY A 116 2.17 6.84 -0.92
CA GLY A 116 1.74 6.26 -2.20
C GLY A 116 2.80 6.41 -3.28
N PHE A 117 3.38 7.60 -3.40
CA PHE A 117 4.48 7.86 -4.34
C PHE A 117 5.71 7.00 -4.04
N LEU A 118 6.23 7.02 -2.81
CA LEU A 118 7.43 6.28 -2.46
C LEU A 118 7.29 4.78 -2.76
N THR A 119 6.21 4.17 -2.30
CA THR A 119 6.00 2.74 -2.46
C THR A 119 5.71 2.32 -3.90
N ALA A 120 4.95 3.12 -4.65
CA ALA A 120 4.67 2.85 -6.05
C ALA A 120 5.92 3.03 -6.93
N ARG A 121 6.80 3.99 -6.62
CA ARG A 121 8.09 4.17 -7.29
C ARG A 121 8.96 2.93 -7.15
N GLU A 122 9.09 2.37 -5.95
CA GLU A 122 9.89 1.16 -5.74
C GLU A 122 9.25 -0.06 -6.43
N ALA A 123 7.93 -0.19 -6.42
CA ALA A 123 7.25 -1.22 -7.19
C ALA A 123 7.53 -1.08 -8.70
N ALA A 124 7.49 0.14 -9.24
CA ALA A 124 7.81 0.38 -10.66
C ALA A 124 9.25 -0.01 -11.00
N LYS A 125 10.22 0.32 -10.15
CA LYS A 125 11.64 -0.03 -10.37
C LYS A 125 11.86 -1.53 -10.57
N VAL A 126 11.07 -2.38 -9.93
CA VAL A 126 11.22 -3.83 -10.03
C VAL A 126 10.29 -4.47 -11.06
N MET A 127 9.11 -3.92 -11.31
CA MET A 127 8.13 -4.47 -12.26
C MET A 127 8.44 -4.09 -13.71
N VAL A 128 8.77 -2.82 -13.96
CA VAL A 128 8.97 -2.29 -15.33
C VAL A 128 10.08 -3.04 -16.09
N PRO A 129 11.28 -3.29 -15.52
CA PRO A 129 12.31 -4.05 -16.22
C PRO A 129 11.90 -5.48 -16.59
N ARG A 130 10.93 -6.06 -15.85
CA ARG A 130 10.37 -7.38 -16.14
C ARG A 130 9.24 -7.37 -17.18
N GLY A 131 8.73 -6.20 -17.53
CA GLY A 131 7.61 -6.05 -18.45
C GLY A 131 6.31 -6.69 -17.95
N ARG A 132 6.15 -6.90 -16.63
CA ARG A 132 4.94 -7.49 -16.04
C ARG A 132 4.73 -7.04 -14.60
N GLY A 133 3.46 -7.04 -14.18
CA GLY A 133 3.02 -6.72 -12.84
C GLY A 133 1.71 -5.95 -12.87
N THR A 134 1.09 -5.83 -11.70
CA THR A 134 -0.16 -5.08 -11.54
C THR A 134 -0.07 -4.18 -10.31
N MET A 135 -0.36 -2.89 -10.49
CA MET A 135 -0.40 -1.92 -9.40
C MET A 135 -1.83 -1.51 -9.10
N LEU A 136 -2.25 -1.67 -7.86
CA LEU A 136 -3.58 -1.36 -7.37
C LEU A 136 -3.52 -0.27 -6.30
N PHE A 137 -4.35 0.76 -6.44
CA PHE A 137 -4.46 1.85 -5.48
C PHE A 137 -5.87 1.91 -4.90
N THR A 138 -6.00 1.77 -3.59
CA THR A 138 -7.30 1.89 -2.92
C THR A 138 -7.78 3.34 -2.95
N GLY A 139 -8.77 3.59 -3.77
CA GLY A 139 -9.47 4.87 -3.84
C GLY A 139 -10.53 5.01 -2.75
N ALA A 140 -11.28 6.10 -2.85
CA ALA A 140 -12.48 6.38 -2.06
C ALA A 140 -13.36 7.37 -2.85
N THR A 141 -14.59 7.61 -2.42
CA THR A 141 -15.40 8.73 -2.93
C THR A 141 -14.61 10.05 -2.85
N ALA A 142 -13.79 10.20 -1.81
CA ALA A 142 -12.87 11.33 -1.62
C ALA A 142 -11.78 11.45 -2.70
N SER A 143 -11.59 10.46 -3.57
CA SER A 143 -10.68 10.55 -4.72
C SER A 143 -11.27 11.30 -5.92
N ILE A 144 -12.58 11.52 -5.92
CA ILE A 144 -13.31 12.17 -7.04
C ILE A 144 -14.11 13.38 -6.62
N ARG A 145 -14.39 13.54 -5.33
CA ARG A 145 -15.10 14.72 -4.79
C ARG A 145 -14.71 15.00 -3.36
N GLY A 146 -14.65 16.28 -2.99
CA GLY A 146 -14.53 16.70 -1.60
C GLY A 146 -15.84 16.49 -0.83
N GLY A 147 -15.75 16.43 0.48
CA GLY A 147 -16.88 16.37 1.41
C GLY A 147 -16.65 17.31 2.59
N ARG A 148 -17.74 17.77 3.21
CA ARG A 148 -17.66 18.61 4.42
C ARG A 148 -16.86 17.91 5.53
N GLY A 149 -15.83 18.56 6.02
CA GLY A 149 -14.96 18.04 7.07
C GLY A 149 -13.87 17.07 6.60
N PHE A 150 -13.71 16.84 5.30
CA PHE A 150 -12.74 15.90 4.74
C PHE A 150 -11.67 16.56 3.84
N SER A 151 -11.37 17.84 4.04
CA SER A 151 -10.43 18.57 3.20
C SER A 151 -9.05 17.91 3.10
N ALA A 152 -8.48 17.47 4.21
CA ALA A 152 -7.20 16.77 4.23
C ALA A 152 -7.28 15.39 3.55
N PHE A 153 -8.29 14.59 3.90
CA PHE A 153 -8.47 13.26 3.34
C PHE A 153 -8.74 13.29 1.83
N ALA A 154 -9.63 14.17 1.39
CA ALA A 154 -9.92 14.33 -0.03
C ALA A 154 -8.69 14.82 -0.82
N GLY A 155 -7.93 15.77 -0.28
CA GLY A 155 -6.68 16.23 -0.89
C GLY A 155 -5.70 15.09 -1.13
N GLY A 156 -5.45 14.27 -0.10
CA GLY A 156 -4.57 13.10 -0.22
C GLY A 156 -5.09 12.05 -1.22
N LYS A 157 -6.39 11.76 -1.21
CA LYS A 157 -6.98 10.74 -2.11
C LYS A 157 -7.07 11.22 -3.57
N HIS A 158 -7.29 12.49 -3.84
CA HIS A 158 -7.15 13.06 -5.19
C HIS A 158 -5.71 12.94 -5.70
N ALA A 159 -4.72 13.22 -4.84
CA ALA A 159 -3.30 13.09 -5.20
C ALA A 159 -2.93 11.64 -5.55
N VAL A 160 -3.38 10.65 -4.77
CA VAL A 160 -3.17 9.22 -5.09
C VAL A 160 -3.80 8.85 -6.43
N ARG A 161 -5.01 9.34 -6.72
CA ARG A 161 -5.66 9.09 -8.01
C ARG A 161 -4.87 9.72 -9.16
N ALA A 162 -4.41 10.95 -9.01
CA ALA A 162 -3.60 11.62 -10.02
C ALA A 162 -2.28 10.88 -10.27
N LEU A 163 -1.60 10.42 -9.21
CA LEU A 163 -0.41 9.58 -9.30
C LEU A 163 -0.69 8.30 -10.10
N ALA A 164 -1.71 7.55 -9.71
CA ALA A 164 -2.08 6.30 -10.39
C ALA A 164 -2.39 6.51 -11.88
N GLN A 165 -3.09 7.61 -12.22
CA GLN A 165 -3.39 7.96 -13.61
C GLN A 165 -2.13 8.34 -14.42
N SER A 166 -1.17 9.04 -13.83
CA SER A 166 0.09 9.38 -14.47
C SER A 166 0.92 8.13 -14.72
N MET A 167 1.06 7.28 -13.70
CA MET A 167 1.78 6.01 -13.81
C MET A 167 1.15 5.08 -14.85
N ALA A 168 -0.17 5.00 -14.92
CA ALA A 168 -0.86 4.17 -15.93
C ALA A 168 -0.58 4.63 -17.37
N ARG A 169 -0.33 5.91 -17.61
CA ARG A 169 0.04 6.43 -18.94
C ARG A 169 1.53 6.26 -19.27
N GLU A 170 2.36 6.28 -18.23
CA GLU A 170 3.82 6.17 -18.37
C GLU A 170 4.27 4.71 -18.52
N LEU A 171 3.61 3.78 -17.82
CA LEU A 171 4.05 2.40 -17.65
C LEU A 171 3.16 1.37 -18.38
N GLY A 172 1.97 1.76 -18.83
CA GLY A 172 0.98 0.86 -19.44
C GLY A 172 1.02 0.77 -20.96
#